data_31be68dc4960dddef91f9763e36797ad
#
_entry.id   31be68dc4960dddef91f9763e36797ad
#
_cell.length_a   1.000
_cell.length_b   1.000
_cell.length_c   1.000
_cell.angle_alpha   90.00
_cell.angle_beta   90.00
_cell.angle_gamma   90.00
#
_symmetry.space_group_name_H-M   'P 1'
#
loop_
_entity.id
_entity.type
_entity.pdbx_description
1 polymer ?
#
loop_
_entity_poly.entity_id
_entity_poly.type
_entity_poly.pdbx_seq_one_letter_code
_entity_poly.pdbx_strand_id
1 'polypeptide(L)'
;MLVTFSIVAPIFNELDNLPELYRRVREVMSAAGATWELVLVDDGSTDGSTDAILQLAKRDKHVRPVIFARNFGHQVAITAGWDFARGEAVVIIDADL
;
A
#
# COMPACT_ATOMS: atom_id res chain seq x y z
N MET A 1 18.11 -5.75 -0.21
CA MET A 1 17.55 -5.88 -1.55
C MET A 1 17.19 -4.49 -2.09
N LEU A 2 17.61 -4.19 -3.29
CA LEU A 2 17.28 -2.93 -3.93
C LEU A 2 15.86 -3.00 -4.48
N VAL A 3 15.07 -1.97 -4.22
CA VAL A 3 13.71 -1.84 -4.73
C VAL A 3 13.68 -0.71 -5.74
N THR A 4 13.17 -0.99 -6.94
CA THR A 4 13.10 0.03 -7.99
C THR A 4 11.89 0.93 -7.80
N PHE A 5 10.71 0.36 -7.58
CA PHE A 5 9.47 1.13 -7.44
C PHE A 5 8.80 0.90 -6.11
N SER A 6 8.41 1.98 -5.45
CA SER A 6 7.51 1.93 -4.30
C SER A 6 6.18 2.52 -4.72
N ILE A 7 5.13 1.70 -4.63
CA ILE A 7 3.77 2.14 -4.87
C ILE A 7 3.16 2.40 -3.50
N VAL A 8 2.77 3.64 -3.23
CA VAL A 8 2.20 4.03 -1.94
C VAL A 8 0.71 4.27 -2.11
N ALA A 9 -0.10 3.58 -1.33
CA ALA A 9 -1.54 3.74 -1.35
C ALA A 9 -2.05 4.01 0.06
N PRO A 10 -2.52 5.24 0.35
CA PRO A 10 -3.22 5.50 1.60
C PRO A 10 -4.55 4.77 1.61
N ILE A 11 -4.86 4.13 2.72
CA ILE A 11 -6.07 3.33 2.89
C ILE A 11 -6.86 3.89 4.08
N PHE A 12 -8.11 4.23 3.85
CA PHE A 12 -9.04 4.55 4.92
C PHE A 12 -10.41 4.01 4.56
N ASN A 13 -10.80 2.92 5.22
CA ASN A 13 -12.10 2.26 4.98
C ASN A 13 -12.32 1.91 3.51
N GLU A 14 -11.34 1.24 2.93
CA GLU A 14 -11.35 0.81 1.52
C GLU A 14 -11.36 -0.71 1.40
N LEU A 15 -12.03 -1.40 2.33
CA LEU A 15 -12.05 -2.86 2.36
C LEU A 15 -12.51 -3.47 1.02
N ASP A 16 -13.53 -2.90 0.41
CA ASP A 16 -14.09 -3.43 -0.83
C ASP A 16 -13.15 -3.26 -2.02
N ASN A 17 -12.32 -2.24 -2.00
CA ASN A 17 -11.41 -1.93 -3.11
C ASN A 17 -10.03 -2.58 -2.97
N LEU A 18 -9.66 -3.03 -1.78
CA LEU A 18 -8.32 -3.57 -1.52
C LEU A 18 -7.96 -4.75 -2.42
N PRO A 19 -8.81 -5.76 -2.61
CA PRO A 19 -8.43 -6.90 -3.46
C PRO A 19 -8.16 -6.48 -4.91
N GLU A 20 -8.95 -5.59 -5.46
CA GLU A 20 -8.78 -5.13 -6.84
C GLU A 20 -7.55 -4.24 -6.97
N LEU A 21 -7.32 -3.35 -6.01
CA LEU A 21 -6.11 -2.51 -5.97
C LEU A 21 -4.86 -3.38 -6.00
N TYR A 22 -4.79 -4.35 -5.10
CA TYR A 22 -3.67 -5.26 -5.01
C TYR A 22 -3.47 -6.03 -6.31
N ARG A 23 -4.55 -6.58 -6.87
CA ARG A 23 -4.47 -7.34 -8.11
C ARG A 23 -3.91 -6.51 -9.26
N ARG A 24 -4.41 -5.28 -9.42
CA ARG A 24 -3.95 -4.39 -10.50
C ARG A 24 -2.48 -4.01 -10.35
N VAL A 25 -2.05 -3.67 -9.15
CA VAL A 25 -0.65 -3.32 -8.89
C VAL A 25 0.25 -4.51 -9.18
N ARG A 26 -0.12 -5.68 -8.71
CA ARG A 26 0.65 -6.89 -8.92
C ARG A 26 0.78 -7.25 -10.40
N GLU A 27 -0.30 -7.16 -11.16
CA GLU A 27 -0.26 -7.42 -12.60
C GLU A 27 0.69 -6.48 -13.33
N VAL A 28 0.55 -5.19 -13.08
CA VAL A 28 1.36 -4.17 -13.76
C VAL A 28 2.83 -4.32 -13.40
N MET A 29 3.14 -4.49 -12.12
CA MET A 29 4.52 -4.55 -11.67
C MET A 29 5.19 -5.87 -12.06
N SER A 30 4.46 -6.97 -12.05
CA SER A 30 4.99 -8.25 -12.52
C SER A 30 5.32 -8.20 -14.01
N ALA A 31 4.49 -7.55 -14.81
CA ALA A 31 4.73 -7.39 -16.24
C ALA A 31 5.91 -6.46 -16.52
N ALA A 32 6.15 -5.48 -15.65
CA ALA A 32 7.26 -4.54 -15.82
C ALA A 32 8.62 -5.18 -15.59
N GLY A 33 8.67 -6.31 -14.87
CA GLY A 33 9.93 -7.01 -14.63
C GLY A 33 10.88 -6.31 -13.68
N ALA A 34 10.41 -5.31 -12.95
CA ALA A 34 11.20 -4.55 -11.99
C ALA A 34 10.91 -5.01 -10.55
N THR A 35 11.86 -4.78 -9.65
CA THR A 35 11.61 -4.99 -8.23
C THR A 35 10.67 -3.91 -7.71
N TRP A 36 9.75 -4.29 -6.84
CA TRP A 36 8.71 -3.37 -6.38
C TRP A 36 8.23 -3.72 -4.98
N GLU A 37 7.63 -2.74 -4.34
CA GLU A 37 6.89 -2.91 -3.10
C GLU A 37 5.59 -2.12 -3.18
N LEU A 38 4.58 -2.59 -2.47
CA LEU A 38 3.31 -1.90 -2.30
C LEU A 38 3.19 -1.51 -0.83
N VAL A 39 3.33 -0.22 -0.55
CA VAL A 39 3.22 0.31 0.81
C VAL A 39 1.76 0.71 1.03
N LEU A 40 1.05 -0.08 1.82
CA LEU A 40 -0.33 0.19 2.18
C LEU A 40 -0.36 0.88 3.52
N VAL A 41 -0.67 2.18 3.51
CA VAL A 41 -0.71 2.98 4.73
C VAL A 41 -2.14 3.03 5.23
N ASP A 42 -2.42 2.30 6.29
CA ASP A 42 -3.75 2.26 6.90
C ASP A 42 -3.91 3.44 7.85
N ASP A 43 -4.76 4.37 7.46
CA ASP A 43 -5.01 5.61 8.19
C ASP A 43 -6.13 5.41 9.23
N GLY A 44 -6.01 4.37 10.04
CA GLY A 44 -6.94 4.13 11.14
C GLY A 44 -8.30 3.60 10.69
N SER A 45 -8.33 2.68 9.73
CA SER A 45 -9.58 2.10 9.23
C SER A 45 -10.36 1.37 10.33
N THR A 46 -11.68 1.35 10.18
CA THR A 46 -12.60 0.68 11.11
C THR A 46 -13.49 -0.37 10.46
N ASP A 47 -13.29 -0.64 9.17
CA ASP A 47 -14.16 -1.52 8.36
C ASP A 47 -13.57 -2.90 8.09
N GLY A 48 -12.43 -3.24 8.69
CA GLY A 48 -11.73 -4.50 8.41
C GLY A 48 -10.57 -4.35 7.45
N SER A 49 -10.32 -3.16 6.92
CA SER A 49 -9.18 -2.91 6.01
C SER A 49 -7.85 -3.29 6.66
N THR A 50 -7.67 -3.00 7.94
CA THR A 50 -6.44 -3.31 8.66
C THR A 50 -6.11 -4.79 8.59
N ASP A 51 -7.07 -5.65 8.92
CA ASP A 51 -6.87 -7.09 8.87
C ASP A 51 -6.60 -7.57 7.45
N ALA A 52 -7.32 -7.02 6.47
CA ALA A 52 -7.14 -7.38 5.07
C ALA A 52 -5.72 -7.05 4.60
N ILE A 53 -5.19 -5.88 4.97
CA ILE A 53 -3.82 -5.48 4.65
C ILE A 53 -2.82 -6.45 5.27
N LEU A 54 -3.00 -6.79 6.54
CA LEU A 54 -2.10 -7.71 7.23
C LEU A 54 -2.12 -9.11 6.60
N GLN A 55 -3.29 -9.57 6.15
CA GLN A 55 -3.38 -10.84 5.45
C GLN A 55 -2.66 -10.81 4.10
N LEU A 56 -2.79 -9.73 3.35
CA LEU A 56 -2.04 -9.56 2.11
C LEU A 56 -0.54 -9.60 2.35
N ALA A 57 -0.07 -8.91 3.38
CA ALA A 57 1.36 -8.86 3.72
C ALA A 57 1.91 -10.24 4.07
N LYS A 58 1.10 -11.09 4.70
CA LYS A 58 1.50 -12.47 5.01
C LYS A 58 1.66 -13.32 3.76
N ARG A 59 0.85 -13.07 2.73
CA ARG A 59 0.84 -13.88 1.51
C ARG A 59 1.81 -13.39 0.46
N ASP A 60 2.16 -12.10 0.49
CA ASP A 60 2.99 -11.49 -0.55
C ASP A 60 4.01 -10.55 0.08
N LYS A 61 5.28 -10.87 -0.09
CA LYS A 61 6.39 -10.08 0.46
C LYS A 61 6.51 -8.69 -0.14
N HIS A 62 5.89 -8.44 -1.28
CA HIS A 62 5.88 -7.10 -1.88
C HIS A 62 5.03 -6.13 -1.07
N VAL A 63 4.07 -6.63 -0.29
CA VAL A 63 3.16 -5.79 0.48
C VAL A 63 3.81 -5.41 1.80
N ARG A 64 3.95 -4.10 2.02
CA ARG A 64 4.47 -3.53 3.27
C ARG A 64 3.37 -2.75 3.96
N PRO A 65 2.87 -3.24 5.10
CA PRO A 65 1.85 -2.51 5.84
C PRO A 65 2.46 -1.43 6.72
N VAL A 66 1.81 -0.27 6.76
CA VAL A 66 2.07 0.78 7.74
C VAL A 66 0.72 1.09 8.38
N ILE A 67 0.57 0.76 9.65
CA ILE A 67 -0.72 0.82 10.35
C ILE A 67 -0.70 1.95 11.35
N PHE A 68 -1.58 2.93 11.17
CA PHE A 68 -1.75 4.01 12.14
C PHE A 68 -2.69 3.57 13.26
N ALA A 69 -2.43 4.05 14.48
CA ALA A 69 -3.28 3.76 15.63
C ALA A 69 -4.66 4.41 15.54
N ARG A 70 -4.79 5.47 14.75
CA ARG A 70 -6.05 6.17 14.52
C ARG A 70 -5.96 6.96 13.21
N ASN A 71 -7.06 7.58 12.81
CA ASN A 71 -7.07 8.43 11.62
C ASN A 71 -6.29 9.72 11.88
N PHE A 72 -5.30 10.00 11.06
CA PHE A 72 -4.50 11.23 11.10
C PHE A 72 -4.72 12.11 9.88
N GLY A 73 -5.38 11.59 8.85
CA GLY A 73 -5.66 12.32 7.63
C GLY A 73 -4.83 11.87 6.43
N HIS A 74 -5.35 12.15 5.25
CA HIS A 74 -4.79 11.70 3.97
C HIS A 74 -3.35 12.18 3.77
N GLN A 75 -3.07 13.44 4.07
CA GLN A 75 -1.73 13.99 3.89
C GLN A 75 -0.69 13.36 4.81
N VAL A 76 -1.05 13.07 6.04
CA VAL A 76 -0.16 12.38 6.97
C VAL A 76 0.12 10.97 6.46
N ALA A 77 -0.90 10.30 5.94
CA ALA A 77 -0.73 8.95 5.39
C ALA A 77 0.21 8.95 4.18
N ILE A 78 0.07 9.91 3.28
CA ILE A 78 0.97 10.06 2.13
C ILE A 78 2.41 10.30 2.60
N THR A 79 2.59 11.20 3.55
CA THR A 79 3.92 11.52 4.09
C THR A 79 4.57 10.30 4.72
N ALA A 80 3.81 9.55 5.52
CA ALA A 80 4.32 8.34 6.13
C ALA A 80 4.72 7.30 5.08
N GLY A 81 3.88 7.11 4.06
CA GLY A 81 4.20 6.20 2.98
C GLY A 81 5.47 6.58 2.24
N TRP A 82 5.65 7.87 1.98
CA TRP A 82 6.84 8.39 1.37
C TRP A 82 8.08 8.12 2.23
N ASP A 83 7.98 8.36 3.52
CA ASP A 83 9.10 8.17 4.45
C ASP A 83 9.50 6.69 4.58
N PHE A 84 8.54 5.78 4.50
CA PHE A 84 8.81 4.35 4.60
C PHE A 84 9.18 3.70 3.26
N ALA A 85 8.96 4.39 2.14
CA ALA A 85 9.26 3.85 0.81
C ALA A 85 10.77 3.64 0.63
N ARG A 86 11.14 2.52 0.03
CA ARG A 86 12.54 2.14 -0.19
C ARG A 86 12.95 2.20 -1.65
N GLY A 87 11.99 2.42 -2.55
CA GLY A 87 12.24 2.40 -3.98
C GLY A 87 12.99 3.63 -4.49
N GLU A 88 13.64 3.48 -5.61
CA GLU A 88 14.28 4.60 -6.31
C GLU A 88 13.25 5.60 -6.82
N ALA A 89 12.07 5.10 -7.22
CA ALA A 89 10.94 5.92 -7.63
C ALA A 89 9.75 5.60 -6.75
N VAL A 90 9.02 6.63 -6.32
CA VAL A 90 7.84 6.49 -5.47
C VAL A 90 6.62 6.99 -6.24
N VAL A 91 5.62 6.14 -6.35
CA VAL A 91 4.35 6.45 -7.02
C VAL A 91 3.24 6.40 -5.99
N ILE A 92 2.48 7.47 -5.88
CA ILE A 92 1.35 7.53 -4.95
C ILE A 92 0.07 7.33 -5.74
N ILE A 93 -0.76 6.39 -5.31
CA ILE A 93 -2.02 6.07 -5.98
C ILE A 93 -3.18 6.15 -4.99
N ASP A 94 -4.37 6.41 -5.51
CA ASP A 94 -5.59 6.36 -4.70
C ASP A 94 -6.13 4.93 -4.68
N ALA A 95 -6.74 4.57 -3.55
CA ALA A 95 -7.34 3.24 -3.39
C ALA A 95 -8.76 3.15 -3.94
N ASP A 96 -9.45 4.27 -4.08
CA ASP A 96 -10.80 4.30 -4.61
C ASP A 96 -10.77 4.17 -6.15
N LEU A 97 -11.04 2.98 -6.57
CA LEU A 97 -10.97 2.63 -7.99
C LEU A 97 -12.17 3.14 -8.80
#